data_4f4381628308288fd83737c68bc7fcf1
#
_entry.id   4f4381628308288fd83737c68bc7fcf1
#
_cell.length_a   1.000
_cell.length_b   1.000
_cell.length_c   1.000
_cell.angle_alpha   90.00
_cell.angle_beta   90.00
_cell.angle_gamma   90.00
#
_symmetry.space_group_name_H-M   'P 1'
#
loop_
_entity.id
_entity.type
_entity.pdbx_description
1 polymer ?
#
loop_
_entity_poly.entity_id
_entity_poly.type
_entity_poly.pdbx_seq_one_letter_code
_entity_poly.pdbx_strand_id
1 'polypeptide(L)'
;MTPTMEELKQYVGRYDIVPIQEEIYADVVTPIYLLRKIAASKKNYYLLESVEGGEKWGRYSFLGYDPIMRVTCQEKKVMIKEGQKQKEVETTDSLSVVRDILKQYQTPKIKDMPPFAGGFVGYFSYAMIAHAEPKLKIRRGEFADYDLMLFDKVIAYDHLKQKIVLVANVRAVSYTHLRAHETC
;
A
#
# COMPACT_ATOMS: atom_id res chain seq x y z
N MET A 1 3.78 19.64 -5.68
CA MET A 1 3.54 18.77 -4.52
C MET A 1 2.22 19.17 -3.86
N THR A 2 1.34 18.22 -3.59
CA THR A 2 0.04 18.41 -2.92
C THR A 2 -0.10 17.36 -1.83
N PRO A 3 -0.55 17.71 -0.61
CA PRO A 3 -0.82 19.05 -0.11
C PRO A 3 0.44 19.91 0.05
N THR A 4 0.28 21.23 0.13
CA THR A 4 1.37 22.17 0.42
C THR A 4 1.88 21.99 1.86
N MET A 5 3.07 22.53 2.15
CA MET A 5 3.65 22.46 3.49
C MET A 5 2.76 23.13 4.58
N GLU A 6 2.01 24.16 4.21
CA GLU A 6 1.06 24.80 5.12
C GLU A 6 -0.17 23.94 5.38
N GLU A 7 -0.71 23.32 4.33
CA GLU A 7 -1.84 22.41 4.45
C GLU A 7 -1.48 21.14 5.25
N LEU A 8 -0.23 20.68 5.20
CA LEU A 8 0.23 19.53 6.00
C LEU A 8 0.09 19.78 7.50
N LYS A 9 0.31 21.01 7.97
CA LYS A 9 0.22 21.36 9.40
C LYS A 9 -1.14 21.05 10.02
N GLN A 10 -2.22 21.16 9.26
CA GLN A 10 -3.59 20.90 9.76
C GLN A 10 -3.86 19.41 10.06
N TYR A 11 -3.05 18.50 9.49
CA TYR A 11 -3.18 17.06 9.65
C TYR A 11 -2.30 16.50 10.77
N VAL A 12 -1.26 17.24 11.18
CA VAL A 12 -0.35 16.83 12.26
C VAL A 12 -1.12 16.72 13.58
N GLY A 13 -0.94 15.60 14.28
CA GLY A 13 -1.62 15.32 15.55
C GLY A 13 -3.08 14.82 15.40
N ARG A 14 -3.61 14.77 14.16
CA ARG A 14 -4.95 14.23 13.88
C ARG A 14 -4.89 12.90 13.14
N TYR A 15 -3.84 12.69 12.36
CA TYR A 15 -3.64 11.51 11.54
C TYR A 15 -2.23 10.96 11.74
N ASP A 16 -2.09 9.64 11.62
CA ASP A 16 -0.79 8.97 11.75
C ASP A 16 0.07 9.17 10.51
N ILE A 17 -0.59 9.18 9.35
CA ILE A 17 0.01 9.23 8.02
C ILE A 17 -0.66 10.34 7.21
N VAL A 18 0.14 11.07 6.46
CA VAL A 18 -0.36 12.05 5.47
C VAL A 18 0.21 11.69 4.11
N PRO A 19 -0.66 11.39 3.12
CA PRO A 19 -0.21 11.17 1.75
C PRO A 19 0.17 12.51 1.10
N ILE A 20 1.31 12.52 0.43
CA ILE A 20 1.76 13.64 -0.42
C ILE A 20 1.88 13.13 -1.85
N GLN A 21 1.57 13.96 -2.82
CA GLN A 21 1.68 13.60 -4.23
C GLN A 21 2.40 14.65 -5.06
N GLU A 22 3.01 14.16 -6.14
CA GLU A 22 3.58 14.95 -7.21
C GLU A 22 3.13 14.38 -8.55
N GLU A 23 2.73 15.25 -9.48
CA GLU A 23 2.32 14.86 -10.83
C GLU A 23 3.43 15.15 -11.83
N ILE A 24 3.71 14.20 -12.71
CA ILE A 24 4.62 14.36 -13.86
C ILE A 24 3.93 13.87 -15.14
N TYR A 25 4.32 14.44 -16.29
CA TYR A 25 3.81 13.97 -17.58
C TYR A 25 4.39 12.60 -17.95
N ALA A 26 3.60 11.79 -18.61
CA ALA A 26 3.94 10.40 -18.97
C ALA A 26 4.22 10.23 -20.48
N ASP A 27 4.81 11.25 -21.12
CA ASP A 27 4.91 11.36 -22.58
C ASP A 27 5.54 10.14 -23.28
N VAL A 28 6.52 9.51 -22.64
CA VAL A 28 7.26 8.37 -23.22
C VAL A 28 7.32 7.15 -22.29
N VAL A 29 6.64 7.21 -21.16
CA VAL A 29 6.73 6.19 -20.12
C VAL A 29 5.41 5.42 -20.03
N THR A 30 5.47 4.09 -20.06
CA THR A 30 4.31 3.20 -19.86
C THR A 30 4.39 2.47 -18.52
N PRO A 31 3.26 1.96 -17.97
CA PRO A 31 3.28 1.14 -16.76
C PRO A 31 4.24 -0.06 -16.87
N ILE A 32 4.25 -0.73 -18.02
CA ILE A 32 5.13 -1.88 -18.26
C ILE A 32 6.61 -1.47 -18.29
N TYR A 33 6.93 -0.32 -18.86
CA TYR A 33 8.31 0.19 -18.83
C TYR A 33 8.77 0.47 -17.39
N LEU A 34 7.92 1.12 -16.58
CA LEU A 34 8.18 1.36 -15.16
C LEU A 34 8.36 0.04 -14.41
N LEU A 35 7.47 -0.92 -14.64
CA LEU A 35 7.57 -2.26 -14.02
C LEU A 35 8.91 -2.93 -14.32
N ARG A 36 9.37 -2.91 -15.57
CA ARG A 36 10.67 -3.48 -15.95
C ARG A 36 11.83 -2.79 -15.24
N LYS A 37 11.79 -1.47 -15.09
CA LYS A 37 12.81 -0.71 -14.34
C LYS A 37 12.83 -1.08 -12.87
N ILE A 38 11.64 -1.18 -12.24
CA ILE A 38 11.49 -1.60 -10.85
C ILE A 38 11.99 -3.04 -10.67
N ALA A 39 11.55 -3.98 -11.51
CA ALA A 39 11.91 -5.40 -11.44
C ALA A 39 13.43 -5.64 -11.60
N ALA A 40 14.14 -4.79 -12.33
CA ALA A 40 15.58 -4.90 -12.51
C ALA A 40 16.37 -4.68 -11.21
N SER A 41 15.80 -3.97 -10.22
CA SER A 41 16.51 -3.58 -8.99
C SER A 41 15.79 -3.97 -7.69
N LYS A 42 14.50 -4.32 -7.77
CA LYS A 42 13.63 -4.58 -6.61
C LYS A 42 13.11 -6.01 -6.61
N LYS A 43 13.08 -6.64 -5.43
CA LYS A 43 12.59 -8.02 -5.27
C LYS A 43 11.08 -8.11 -5.05
N ASN A 44 10.53 -7.13 -4.31
CA ASN A 44 9.11 -7.08 -3.97
C ASN A 44 8.49 -5.86 -4.63
N TYR A 45 7.60 -6.09 -5.56
CA TYR A 45 6.88 -5.05 -6.30
C TYR A 45 5.54 -5.61 -6.80
N TYR A 46 4.66 -4.73 -7.22
CA TYR A 46 3.40 -5.10 -7.86
C TYR A 46 3.07 -4.16 -9.02
N LEU A 47 2.22 -4.66 -9.90
CA LEU A 47 1.46 -3.90 -10.88
C LEU A 47 0.00 -4.35 -10.77
N LEU A 48 -0.89 -3.39 -10.53
CA LEU A 48 -2.33 -3.57 -10.65
C LEU A 48 -2.78 -2.82 -11.89
N GLU A 49 -3.25 -3.55 -12.88
CA GLU A 49 -3.69 -3.01 -14.15
C GLU A 49 -5.09 -3.53 -14.48
N SER A 50 -5.98 -2.64 -14.91
CA SER A 50 -7.30 -3.03 -15.36
C SER A 50 -7.29 -3.19 -16.88
N VAL A 51 -7.82 -4.31 -17.37
CA VAL A 51 -7.91 -4.62 -18.79
C VAL A 51 -9.23 -4.14 -19.40
N GLU A 52 -10.27 -3.92 -18.56
CA GLU A 52 -11.58 -3.50 -19.05
C GLU A 52 -11.64 -1.97 -19.20
N GLY A 53 -11.83 -1.54 -20.45
CA GLY A 53 -11.99 -0.15 -20.85
C GLY A 53 -13.30 0.46 -20.38
N GLY A 54 -13.28 1.09 -19.22
CA GLY A 54 -14.34 1.98 -18.76
C GLY A 54 -13.71 3.18 -18.07
N GLU A 55 -14.25 4.39 -18.32
CA GLU A 55 -13.71 5.65 -17.78
C GLU A 55 -13.54 5.67 -16.25
N LYS A 56 -14.21 4.76 -15.53
CA LYS A 56 -14.17 4.72 -14.06
C LYS A 56 -13.19 3.69 -13.50
N TRP A 57 -13.04 2.50 -14.09
CA TRP A 57 -12.27 1.39 -13.51
C TRP A 57 -10.93 1.16 -14.21
N GLY A 58 -10.86 1.38 -15.54
CA GLY A 58 -9.63 1.24 -16.33
C GLY A 58 -8.74 2.48 -16.37
N ARG A 59 -9.08 3.53 -15.61
CA ARG A 59 -8.37 4.80 -15.68
C ARG A 59 -6.94 4.75 -15.14
N TYR A 60 -6.67 3.92 -14.13
CA TYR A 60 -5.39 3.92 -13.45
C TYR A 60 -4.72 2.55 -13.51
N SER A 61 -3.39 2.55 -13.70
CA SER A 61 -2.51 1.45 -13.33
C SER A 61 -1.71 1.85 -12.09
N PHE A 62 -1.58 0.93 -11.12
CA PHE A 62 -0.87 1.18 -9.88
C PHE A 62 0.35 0.29 -9.75
N LEU A 63 1.49 0.89 -9.42
CA LEU A 63 2.73 0.19 -9.14
C LEU A 63 3.24 0.56 -7.74
N GLY A 64 3.90 -0.38 -7.09
CA GLY A 64 4.63 -0.14 -5.86
C GLY A 64 5.80 -1.10 -5.71
N TYR A 65 6.74 -0.73 -4.87
CA TYR A 65 7.94 -1.51 -4.59
C TYR A 65 8.47 -1.21 -3.18
N ASP A 66 9.34 -2.09 -2.69
CA ASP A 66 9.93 -2.00 -1.34
C ASP A 66 8.84 -1.83 -0.26
N PRO A 67 8.02 -2.86 0.00
CA PRO A 67 7.03 -2.80 1.06
C PRO A 67 7.70 -2.57 2.41
N ILE A 68 7.07 -1.76 3.25
CA ILE A 68 7.56 -1.47 4.61
C ILE A 68 7.25 -2.59 5.60
N MET A 69 6.26 -3.43 5.29
CA MET A 69 5.84 -4.56 6.12
C MET A 69 5.31 -5.69 5.24
N ARG A 70 5.48 -6.94 5.68
CA ARG A 70 4.81 -8.12 5.13
C ARG A 70 4.11 -8.87 6.23
N VAL A 71 2.88 -9.26 5.99
CA VAL A 71 2.05 -10.03 6.93
C VAL A 71 1.58 -11.29 6.23
N THR A 72 1.98 -12.45 6.74
CA THR A 72 1.56 -13.75 6.21
C THR A 72 0.81 -14.52 7.28
N CYS A 73 -0.18 -15.27 6.87
CA CYS A 73 -0.92 -16.14 7.76
C CYS A 73 -0.91 -17.57 7.24
N GLN A 74 -0.63 -18.50 8.12
CA GLN A 74 -0.83 -19.91 7.84
C GLN A 74 -1.52 -20.54 9.04
N GLU A 75 -2.74 -21.02 8.83
CA GLU A 75 -3.61 -21.54 9.88
C GLU A 75 -3.92 -20.48 10.96
N LYS A 76 -3.38 -20.67 12.17
CA LYS A 76 -3.56 -19.74 13.29
C LYS A 76 -2.36 -18.85 13.55
N LYS A 77 -1.30 -19.00 12.76
CA LYS A 77 -0.03 -18.28 12.94
C LYS A 77 0.06 -17.14 11.97
N VAL A 78 0.14 -15.94 12.49
CA VAL A 78 0.36 -14.70 11.73
C VAL A 78 1.79 -14.26 11.95
N MET A 79 2.55 -14.16 10.86
CA MET A 79 3.91 -13.65 10.86
C MET A 79 3.92 -12.22 10.34
N ILE A 80 4.44 -11.29 11.13
CA ILE A 80 4.61 -9.88 10.77
C ILE A 80 6.09 -9.61 10.65
N LYS A 81 6.52 -9.14 9.48
CA LYS A 81 7.91 -8.75 9.20
C LYS A 81 7.98 -7.28 8.83
N GLU A 82 8.73 -6.50 9.61
CA GLU A 82 9.00 -5.07 9.39
C GLU A 82 10.51 -4.83 9.42
N GLY A 83 11.12 -4.60 8.27
CA GLY A 83 12.58 -4.54 8.13
C GLY A 83 13.25 -5.82 8.65
N GLN A 84 14.08 -5.68 9.69
CA GLN A 84 14.77 -6.81 10.35
C GLN A 84 13.95 -7.39 11.53
N LYS A 85 12.88 -6.72 11.93
CA LYS A 85 12.03 -7.18 13.03
C LYS A 85 11.02 -8.20 12.50
N GLN A 86 10.83 -9.27 13.28
CA GLN A 86 9.86 -10.30 13.00
C GLN A 86 9.08 -10.63 14.26
N LYS A 87 7.76 -10.75 14.14
CA LYS A 87 6.85 -11.09 15.24
C LYS A 87 5.89 -12.15 14.77
N GLU A 88 5.73 -13.21 15.57
CA GLU A 88 4.70 -14.23 15.38
C GLU A 88 3.56 -13.99 16.35
N VAL A 89 2.32 -14.12 15.89
CA VAL A 89 1.10 -14.01 16.69
C VAL A 89 0.25 -15.24 16.40
N GLU A 90 -0.08 -15.99 17.42
CA GLU A 90 -1.04 -17.10 17.31
C GLU A 90 -2.45 -16.61 17.67
N THR A 91 -3.39 -16.78 16.74
CA THR A 91 -4.76 -16.28 16.91
C THR A 91 -5.76 -17.08 16.08
N THR A 92 -7.00 -17.14 16.55
CA THR A 92 -8.14 -17.70 15.81
C THR A 92 -8.80 -16.67 14.88
N ASP A 93 -8.59 -15.35 15.11
CA ASP A 93 -9.01 -14.26 14.21
C ASP A 93 -7.78 -13.58 13.60
N SER A 94 -7.24 -14.19 12.56
CA SER A 94 -6.06 -13.67 11.88
C SER A 94 -6.28 -12.34 11.17
N LEU A 95 -7.54 -12.02 10.77
CA LEU A 95 -7.88 -10.76 10.13
C LEU A 95 -7.92 -9.59 11.12
N SER A 96 -8.14 -9.86 12.43
CA SER A 96 -8.05 -8.81 13.47
C SER A 96 -6.64 -8.20 13.51
N VAL A 97 -5.60 -9.01 13.31
CA VAL A 97 -4.21 -8.54 13.27
C VAL A 97 -4.01 -7.53 12.12
N VAL A 98 -4.53 -7.83 10.93
CA VAL A 98 -4.46 -6.92 9.77
C VAL A 98 -5.23 -5.62 10.05
N ARG A 99 -6.45 -5.73 10.63
CA ARG A 99 -7.25 -4.55 11.01
C ARG A 99 -6.54 -3.68 12.05
N ASP A 100 -5.89 -4.28 13.03
CA ASP A 100 -5.17 -3.55 14.09
C ASP A 100 -3.92 -2.84 13.55
N ILE A 101 -3.24 -3.45 12.57
CA ILE A 101 -2.16 -2.78 11.85
C ILE A 101 -2.74 -1.57 11.10
N LEU A 102 -3.81 -1.73 10.33
CA LEU A 102 -4.42 -0.64 9.55
C LEU A 102 -4.90 0.54 10.42
N LYS A 103 -5.34 0.29 11.65
CA LYS A 103 -5.70 1.36 12.60
C LYS A 103 -4.55 2.31 12.92
N GLN A 104 -3.29 1.86 12.76
CA GLN A 104 -2.08 2.66 12.99
C GLN A 104 -1.65 3.48 11.74
N TYR A 105 -2.44 3.42 10.68
CA TYR A 105 -2.18 4.08 9.39
C TYR A 105 -3.38 4.93 8.97
N GLN A 106 -3.97 5.66 9.92
CA GLN A 106 -5.09 6.55 9.61
C GLN A 106 -4.62 7.74 8.77
N THR A 107 -5.28 7.95 7.64
CA THR A 107 -4.94 8.99 6.66
C THR A 107 -6.11 9.93 6.40
N PRO A 108 -5.88 11.24 6.17
CA PRO A 108 -6.92 12.14 5.71
C PRO A 108 -7.35 11.83 4.27
N LYS A 109 -8.59 12.15 3.93
CA LYS A 109 -9.02 12.22 2.54
C LYS A 109 -8.54 13.54 1.94
N ILE A 110 -7.60 13.46 1.01
CA ILE A 110 -7.08 14.61 0.29
C ILE A 110 -7.72 14.64 -1.09
N LYS A 111 -8.15 15.84 -1.51
CA LYS A 111 -8.76 16.06 -2.81
C LYS A 111 -7.76 15.72 -3.94
N ASP A 112 -8.28 15.22 -5.05
CA ASP A 112 -7.53 14.91 -6.27
C ASP A 112 -6.44 13.82 -6.13
N MET A 113 -6.43 13.09 -5.00
CA MET A 113 -5.61 11.89 -4.86
C MET A 113 -6.13 10.74 -5.74
N PRO A 114 -5.22 9.89 -6.27
CA PRO A 114 -5.62 8.63 -6.89
C PRO A 114 -6.46 7.78 -5.92
N PRO A 115 -7.38 6.93 -6.44
CA PRO A 115 -8.25 6.12 -5.59
C PRO A 115 -7.50 5.11 -4.72
N PHE A 116 -6.27 4.77 -5.07
CA PHE A 116 -5.36 3.97 -4.27
C PHE A 116 -4.05 4.75 -4.06
N ALA A 117 -3.81 5.17 -2.82
CA ALA A 117 -2.65 5.99 -2.43
C ALA A 117 -1.65 5.22 -1.56
N GLY A 118 -1.90 3.96 -1.23
CA GLY A 118 -1.07 3.10 -0.38
C GLY A 118 -1.92 2.11 0.39
N GLY A 119 -1.28 1.14 1.02
CA GLY A 119 -1.98 0.11 1.77
C GLY A 119 -1.44 -1.29 1.52
N PHE A 120 -2.21 -2.29 1.94
CA PHE A 120 -1.87 -3.68 1.71
C PHE A 120 -2.19 -4.12 0.28
N VAL A 121 -1.21 -4.75 -0.36
CA VAL A 121 -1.35 -5.46 -1.64
C VAL A 121 -0.85 -6.89 -1.46
N GLY A 122 -1.59 -7.86 -1.96
CA GLY A 122 -1.26 -9.27 -1.86
C GLY A 122 -2.44 -10.15 -2.22
N TYR A 123 -2.51 -11.35 -1.64
CA TYR A 123 -3.60 -12.27 -1.92
C TYR A 123 -4.18 -12.88 -0.64
N PHE A 124 -5.42 -13.29 -0.74
CA PHE A 124 -6.08 -14.22 0.15
C PHE A 124 -6.30 -15.52 -0.60
N SER A 125 -5.88 -16.64 -0.02
CA SER A 125 -6.10 -17.94 -0.63
C SER A 125 -7.58 -18.33 -0.54
N TYR A 126 -7.99 -19.27 -1.40
CA TYR A 126 -9.35 -19.81 -1.34
C TYR A 126 -9.66 -20.47 0.02
N ALA A 127 -8.64 -21.00 0.71
CA ALA A 127 -8.79 -21.61 2.01
C ALA A 127 -9.28 -20.64 3.11
N MET A 128 -9.13 -19.31 2.90
CA MET A 128 -9.65 -18.30 3.82
C MET A 128 -11.17 -18.35 4.00
N ILE A 129 -11.92 -18.93 3.07
CA ILE A 129 -13.38 -19.11 3.23
C ILE A 129 -13.71 -19.98 4.45
N ALA A 130 -12.82 -20.89 4.85
CA ALA A 130 -13.02 -21.73 6.03
C ALA A 130 -13.04 -20.91 7.36
N HIS A 131 -12.49 -19.70 7.37
CA HIS A 131 -12.60 -18.79 8.53
C HIS A 131 -13.99 -18.16 8.65
N ALA A 132 -14.67 -17.93 7.52
CA ALA A 132 -16.05 -17.43 7.51
C ALA A 132 -17.08 -18.56 7.65
N GLU A 133 -16.77 -19.73 7.07
CA GLU A 133 -17.63 -20.90 7.06
C GLU A 133 -16.93 -22.14 7.63
N PRO A 134 -16.85 -22.27 8.96
CA PRO A 134 -16.10 -23.38 9.62
C PRO A 134 -16.62 -24.79 9.30
N LYS A 135 -17.87 -24.89 8.78
CA LYS A 135 -18.47 -26.17 8.37
C LYS A 135 -17.86 -26.73 7.08
N LEU A 136 -17.21 -25.87 6.27
CA LEU A 136 -16.59 -26.29 5.05
C LEU A 136 -15.26 -27.01 5.34
N LYS A 137 -15.19 -28.29 4.95
CA LYS A 137 -13.96 -29.08 4.97
C LYS A 137 -13.13 -28.75 3.73
N ILE A 138 -12.38 -27.65 3.76
CA ILE A 138 -11.52 -27.25 2.65
C ILE A 138 -10.15 -27.90 2.80
N ARG A 139 -9.69 -28.55 1.73
CA ARG A 139 -8.32 -29.04 1.64
C ARG A 139 -7.38 -27.84 1.51
N ARG A 140 -6.50 -27.65 2.48
CA ARG A 140 -5.49 -26.62 2.44
C ARG A 140 -4.41 -26.97 1.42
N GLY A 141 -4.00 -25.99 0.63
CA GLY A 141 -2.91 -26.09 -0.32
C GLY A 141 -1.57 -25.71 0.32
N GLU A 142 -0.56 -25.54 -0.53
CA GLU A 142 0.79 -25.12 -0.13
C GLU A 142 0.89 -23.61 0.13
N PHE A 143 -0.11 -22.84 -0.30
CA PHE A 143 -0.14 -21.37 -0.14
C PHE A 143 -0.57 -20.98 1.26
N ALA A 144 0.03 -19.89 1.76
CA ALA A 144 -0.45 -19.23 2.96
C ALA A 144 -1.92 -18.82 2.83
N ASP A 145 -2.64 -18.75 3.95
CA ASP A 145 -4.04 -18.31 3.97
C ASP A 145 -4.15 -16.87 3.40
N TYR A 146 -3.19 -16.02 3.76
CA TYR A 146 -2.94 -14.75 3.05
C TYR A 146 -1.47 -14.36 3.12
N ASP A 147 -1.06 -13.56 2.15
CA ASP A 147 0.27 -12.94 2.06
C ASP A 147 0.09 -11.49 1.58
N LEU A 148 0.26 -10.55 2.49
CA LEU A 148 -0.02 -9.14 2.30
C LEU A 148 1.24 -8.33 2.54
N MET A 149 1.53 -7.40 1.63
CA MET A 149 2.63 -6.46 1.72
C MET A 149 2.09 -5.03 1.84
N LEU A 150 2.55 -4.27 2.83
CA LEU A 150 2.16 -2.89 3.07
C LEU A 150 3.09 -1.95 2.32
N PHE A 151 2.52 -1.15 1.44
CA PHE A 151 3.25 -0.16 0.64
C PHE A 151 2.90 1.26 1.07
N ASP A 152 3.93 2.04 1.35
CA ASP A 152 3.84 3.46 1.70
C ASP A 152 4.07 4.39 0.49
N LYS A 153 4.50 3.84 -0.64
CA LYS A 153 4.74 4.55 -1.90
C LYS A 153 3.97 3.89 -3.03
N VAL A 154 3.33 4.70 -3.84
CA VAL A 154 2.54 4.26 -4.99
C VAL A 154 2.86 5.13 -6.19
N ILE A 155 3.02 4.51 -7.32
CA ILE A 155 3.06 5.16 -8.63
C ILE A 155 1.72 4.89 -9.30
N ALA A 156 0.90 5.91 -9.47
CA ALA A 156 -0.38 5.81 -10.17
C ALA A 156 -0.24 6.39 -11.57
N TYR A 157 -0.42 5.58 -12.59
CA TYR A 157 -0.45 6.01 -13.98
C TYR A 157 -1.89 6.33 -14.38
N ASP A 158 -2.19 7.59 -14.67
CA ASP A 158 -3.50 8.06 -15.12
C ASP A 158 -3.56 7.98 -16.66
N HIS A 159 -4.23 6.95 -17.19
CA HIS A 159 -4.37 6.73 -18.63
C HIS A 159 -5.20 7.82 -19.32
N LEU A 160 -6.13 8.45 -18.60
CA LEU A 160 -6.98 9.51 -19.15
C LEU A 160 -6.21 10.82 -19.29
N LYS A 161 -5.45 11.21 -18.26
CA LYS A 161 -4.70 12.48 -18.25
C LYS A 161 -3.28 12.34 -18.79
N GLN A 162 -2.83 11.12 -19.14
CA GLN A 162 -1.45 10.82 -19.54
C GLN A 162 -0.42 11.39 -18.55
N LYS A 163 -0.66 11.11 -17.27
CA LYS A 163 0.20 11.56 -16.17
C LYS A 163 0.57 10.42 -15.26
N ILE A 164 1.71 10.57 -14.61
CA ILE A 164 2.14 9.74 -13.51
C ILE A 164 1.99 10.54 -12.23
N VAL A 165 1.27 10.00 -11.26
CA VAL A 165 1.13 10.56 -9.92
C VAL A 165 2.00 9.73 -8.98
N LEU A 166 3.02 10.36 -8.43
CA LEU A 166 3.87 9.76 -7.40
C LEU A 166 3.28 10.07 -6.04
N VAL A 167 2.91 9.04 -5.28
CA VAL A 167 2.36 9.20 -3.93
C VAL A 167 3.33 8.63 -2.92
N ALA A 168 3.60 9.38 -1.85
CA ALA A 168 4.36 8.95 -0.69
C ALA A 168 3.57 9.22 0.58
N ASN A 169 3.44 8.21 1.43
CA ASN A 169 2.75 8.29 2.71
C ASN A 169 3.77 8.59 3.81
N VAL A 170 3.78 9.81 4.32
CA VAL A 170 4.72 10.26 5.35
C VAL A 170 4.09 10.20 6.74
N ARG A 171 4.85 9.76 7.74
CA ARG A 171 4.38 9.81 9.12
C ARG A 171 4.32 11.26 9.61
N ALA A 172 3.15 11.65 10.15
CA ALA A 172 2.93 13.01 10.64
C ALA A 172 3.91 13.43 11.75
N VAL A 173 4.44 12.47 12.52
CA VAL A 173 5.43 12.71 13.58
C VAL A 173 6.82 13.06 13.02
N SER A 174 7.18 12.54 11.85
CA SER A 174 8.49 12.82 11.23
C SER A 174 8.64 14.25 10.73
N TYR A 175 7.52 14.94 10.54
CA TYR A 175 7.51 16.30 10.03
C TYR A 175 8.11 17.33 11.02
N THR A 176 7.98 17.10 12.33
CA THR A 176 8.59 17.97 13.34
C THR A 176 10.12 17.89 13.36
N HIS A 177 10.70 16.77 12.90
CA HIS A 177 12.15 16.61 12.82
C HIS A 177 12.78 17.21 11.55
N LEU A 178 12.03 17.29 10.44
CA LEU A 178 12.54 17.93 9.21
C LEU A 178 12.78 19.43 9.37
N ARG A 179 12.03 20.11 10.25
CA ARG A 179 12.22 21.53 10.56
C ARG A 179 13.53 21.84 11.30
N ALA A 180 14.11 20.88 12.01
CA ALA A 180 15.36 21.09 12.74
C ALA A 180 16.58 21.21 11.83
N HIS A 181 16.48 20.79 10.56
CA HIS A 181 17.58 20.86 9.59
C HIS A 181 17.52 22.05 8.62
N GLU A 182 16.39 22.80 8.59
CA GLU A 182 16.25 23.99 7.73
C GLU A 182 16.64 25.31 8.44
N THR A 183 17.06 25.26 9.70
CA THR A 183 17.45 26.43 10.50
C THR A 183 18.95 26.48 10.86
N CYS A 184 19.81 25.85 10.03
CA CYS A 184 21.27 26.05 10.13
C CYS A 184 21.81 26.59 8.83
#